data_d5e65dfe66f4f5926c948f3b929f9f1b
#
_entry.id   d5e65dfe66f4f5926c948f3b929f9f1b
#
_cell.length_a   1.000
_cell.length_b   1.000
_cell.length_c   1.000
_cell.angle_alpha   90.00
_cell.angle_beta   90.00
_cell.angle_gamma   90.00
#
_symmetry.space_group_name_H-M   'P 1'
#
loop_
_entity.id
_entity.type
_entity.pdbx_description
1 polymer ?
#
loop_
_entity_poly.entity_id
_entity_poly.type
_entity_poly.pdbx_seq_one_letter_code
_entity_poly.pdbx_strand_id
1 'polypeptide(L)'
;MFRILLAEDEQVMRAYLARALERSGYEVVAVNSGTAAAPLLEAERFDLLLTDIIMPEMDGIQLAQYCNMVSPTTDVIFITGFSGVALRARASVASAKILAKPFHLEDLVLEVERLFTKECFGKLK
;
A
#
# COMPACT_ATOMS: atom_id res chain seq x y z
N MET A 1 5.84 15.59 -3.48
CA MET A 1 6.53 14.39 -2.98
C MET A 1 5.55 13.22 -2.97
N PHE A 2 6.02 12.06 -3.42
CA PHE A 2 5.19 10.85 -3.44
C PHE A 2 4.99 10.33 -2.01
N ARG A 3 3.73 10.21 -1.59
CA ARG A 3 3.38 9.85 -0.21
C ARG A 3 2.78 8.46 -0.15
N ILE A 4 3.29 7.65 0.78
CA ILE A 4 2.87 6.26 0.95
C ILE A 4 2.28 6.08 2.35
N LEU A 5 1.09 5.49 2.42
CA LEU A 5 0.50 5.03 3.67
C LEU A 5 0.76 3.53 3.77
N LEU A 6 1.52 3.14 4.78
CA LEU A 6 1.87 1.74 5.02
C LEU A 6 1.08 1.21 6.22
N ALA A 7 0.26 0.19 5.98
CA ALA A 7 -0.47 -0.49 7.04
C ALA A 7 0.07 -1.91 7.20
N GLU A 8 0.75 -2.16 8.32
CA GLU A 8 1.37 -3.43 8.61
C GLU A 8 1.35 -3.65 10.12
N ASP A 9 0.74 -4.74 10.59
CA ASP A 9 0.60 -4.99 12.03
C ASP A 9 1.87 -5.53 12.69
N GLU A 10 2.76 -6.16 11.93
CA GLU A 10 4.03 -6.65 12.46
C GLU A 10 5.05 -5.52 12.54
N GLN A 11 5.50 -5.22 13.76
CA GLN A 11 6.38 -4.08 14.01
C GLN A 11 7.69 -4.13 13.23
N VAL A 12 8.34 -5.29 13.19
CA VAL A 12 9.65 -5.43 12.52
C VAL A 12 9.50 -5.22 11.02
N MET A 13 8.51 -5.84 10.41
CA MET A 13 8.25 -5.70 8.98
C MET A 13 7.85 -4.26 8.63
N ARG A 14 7.00 -3.65 9.46
CA ARG A 14 6.58 -2.26 9.27
C ARG A 14 7.77 -1.30 9.26
N ALA A 15 8.65 -1.44 10.25
CA ALA A 15 9.85 -0.59 10.34
C ALA A 15 10.80 -0.82 9.18
N TYR A 16 10.98 -2.07 8.78
CA TYR A 16 11.84 -2.47 7.67
C TYR A 16 11.37 -1.86 6.35
N LEU A 17 10.09 -2.01 6.05
CA LEU A 17 9.51 -1.49 4.82
C LEU A 17 9.51 0.04 4.79
N ALA A 18 9.13 0.67 5.90
CA ALA A 18 9.10 2.13 6.00
C ALA A 18 10.48 2.72 5.75
N ARG A 19 11.51 2.16 6.38
CA ARG A 19 12.88 2.64 6.23
C ARG A 19 13.37 2.51 4.80
N ALA A 20 13.08 1.38 4.16
CA ALA A 20 13.51 1.15 2.78
C ALA A 20 12.88 2.15 1.82
N LEU A 21 11.59 2.41 1.98
CA LEU A 21 10.89 3.36 1.12
C LEU A 21 11.34 4.80 1.37
N GLU A 22 11.59 5.17 2.62
CA GLU A 22 12.13 6.49 2.96
C GLU A 22 13.51 6.70 2.35
N ARG A 23 14.35 5.66 2.36
CA ARG A 23 15.68 5.72 1.73
C ARG A 23 15.60 5.90 0.22
N SER A 24 14.51 5.47 -0.39
CA SER A 24 14.28 5.65 -1.82
C SER A 24 13.70 7.03 -2.15
N GLY A 25 13.50 7.88 -1.15
CA GLY A 25 13.08 9.26 -1.34
C GLY A 25 11.58 9.53 -1.18
N TYR A 26 10.83 8.55 -0.69
CA TYR A 26 9.39 8.71 -0.50
C TYR A 26 9.06 9.13 0.92
N GLU A 27 7.94 9.83 1.07
CA GLU A 27 7.40 10.15 2.38
C GLU A 27 6.49 9.00 2.81
N VAL A 28 6.76 8.41 3.98
CA VAL A 28 6.01 7.25 4.47
C VAL A 28 5.35 7.56 5.79
N VAL A 29 4.05 7.29 5.86
CA VAL A 29 3.31 7.29 7.12
C VAL A 29 2.98 5.82 7.41
N ALA A 30 3.55 5.28 8.48
CA ALA A 30 3.39 3.88 8.83
C ALA A 30 2.46 3.72 10.02
N VAL A 31 1.47 2.84 9.90
CA VAL A 31 0.51 2.54 10.95
C VAL A 31 0.43 1.03 11.16
N ASN A 32 -0.09 0.62 12.31
CA ASN A 32 -0.09 -0.78 12.72
C ASN A 32 -1.41 -1.52 12.45
N SER A 33 -2.38 -0.86 11.83
CA SER A 33 -3.68 -1.49 11.60
C SER A 33 -4.46 -0.78 10.50
N GLY A 34 -5.47 -1.46 9.97
CA GLY A 34 -6.40 -0.85 9.02
C GLY A 34 -7.27 0.21 9.68
N THR A 35 -7.64 -0.01 10.95
CA THR A 35 -8.44 0.96 11.69
C THR A 35 -7.68 2.26 11.96
N ALA A 36 -6.36 2.20 12.08
CA ALA A 36 -5.53 3.40 12.20
C ALA A 36 -5.32 4.08 10.86
N ALA A 37 -5.27 3.31 9.77
CA ALA A 37 -5.05 3.84 8.42
C ALA A 37 -6.30 4.54 7.85
N ALA A 38 -7.48 4.01 8.10
CA ALA A 38 -8.71 4.51 7.49
C ALA A 38 -8.95 6.01 7.69
N PRO A 39 -8.84 6.56 8.92
CA PRO A 39 -9.03 8.00 9.11
C PRO A 39 -8.03 8.86 8.37
N LEU A 40 -6.80 8.35 8.18
CA LEU A 40 -5.77 9.09 7.46
C LEU A 40 -6.09 9.19 5.98
N LEU A 41 -6.72 8.17 5.40
CA LEU A 41 -7.13 8.21 4.00
C LEU A 41 -8.19 9.28 3.74
N GLU A 42 -9.01 9.60 4.73
CA GLU A 42 -9.98 10.68 4.62
C GLU A 42 -9.34 12.05 4.85
N ALA A 43 -8.40 12.13 5.78
CA ALA A 43 -7.85 13.41 6.24
C ALA A 43 -6.71 13.93 5.38
N GLU A 44 -5.97 13.03 4.73
CA GLU A 44 -4.76 13.38 3.99
C GLU A 44 -4.74 12.70 2.64
N ARG A 45 -3.99 13.28 1.71
CA ARG A 45 -3.81 12.68 0.40
C ARG A 45 -2.58 11.76 0.38
N PHE A 46 -2.76 10.54 -0.10
CA PHE A 46 -1.68 9.60 -0.32
C PHE A 46 -1.68 9.15 -1.79
N ASP A 47 -0.50 8.93 -2.32
CA ASP A 47 -0.34 8.43 -3.68
C ASP A 47 -0.46 6.91 -3.73
N LEU A 48 -0.08 6.25 -2.65
CA LEU A 48 -0.06 4.80 -2.56
C LEU A 48 -0.49 4.33 -1.17
N LEU A 49 -1.37 3.32 -1.13
CA LEU A 49 -1.64 2.53 0.06
C LEU A 49 -0.93 1.19 -0.10
N LEU A 50 0.02 0.91 0.77
CA LEU A 50 0.72 -0.36 0.83
C LEU A 50 0.25 -1.07 2.10
N THR A 51 -0.43 -2.20 1.96
CA THR A 51 -1.03 -2.86 3.12
C THR A 51 -0.89 -4.37 3.07
N ASP A 52 -0.65 -4.95 4.24
CA ASP A 52 -0.82 -6.39 4.42
C ASP A 52 -2.31 -6.70 4.27
N ILE A 53 -2.63 -7.89 3.81
CA ILE A 53 -4.02 -8.32 3.68
C ILE A 53 -4.55 -8.80 5.03
N ILE A 54 -3.78 -9.63 5.73
CA ILE A 54 -4.23 -10.22 7.00
C ILE A 54 -3.80 -9.35 8.17
N MET A 55 -4.78 -8.65 8.75
CA MET A 55 -4.60 -7.81 9.93
C MET A 55 -5.82 -7.95 10.82
N PRO A 56 -5.67 -7.77 12.16
CA PRO A 56 -6.82 -7.82 13.07
C PRO A 56 -7.83 -6.70 12.78
N GLU A 57 -9.08 -6.95 13.07
CA GLU A 57 -10.20 -6.02 12.98
C GLU A 57 -10.54 -5.67 11.52
N MET A 58 -9.82 -4.74 10.92
CA MET A 58 -10.00 -4.37 9.52
C MET A 58 -8.85 -4.93 8.71
N ASP A 59 -9.12 -5.90 7.81
CA ASP A 59 -8.09 -6.47 6.95
C ASP A 59 -7.73 -5.53 5.80
N GLY A 60 -6.67 -5.89 5.07
CA GLY A 60 -6.19 -5.06 3.96
C GLY A 60 -7.17 -4.93 2.81
N ILE A 61 -8.01 -5.93 2.58
CA ILE A 61 -9.02 -5.88 1.52
C ILE A 61 -10.10 -4.85 1.87
N GLN A 62 -10.58 -4.89 3.11
CA GLN A 62 -11.55 -3.91 3.60
C GLN A 62 -10.99 -2.50 3.54
N LEU A 63 -9.73 -2.35 3.94
CA LEU A 63 -9.05 -1.06 3.91
C LEU A 63 -8.93 -0.53 2.48
N ALA A 64 -8.57 -1.41 1.54
CA ALA A 64 -8.44 -1.03 0.13
C ALA A 64 -9.78 -0.64 -0.48
N GLN A 65 -10.85 -1.33 -0.13
CA GLN A 65 -12.20 -0.98 -0.58
C GLN A 65 -12.59 0.39 -0.06
N TYR A 66 -12.29 0.67 1.20
CA TYR A 66 -12.54 1.97 1.80
C TYR A 66 -11.70 3.06 1.12
N CYS A 67 -10.43 2.77 0.87
CA CYS A 67 -9.54 3.67 0.14
C CYS A 67 -10.12 4.03 -1.24
N ASN A 68 -10.62 3.03 -1.95
CA ASN A 68 -11.20 3.24 -3.27
C ASN A 68 -12.44 4.15 -3.23
N MET A 69 -13.18 4.12 -2.12
CA MET A 69 -14.35 5.00 -1.92
C MET A 69 -13.95 6.43 -1.61
N VAL A 70 -13.01 6.63 -0.70
CA VAL A 70 -12.69 7.98 -0.19
C VAL A 70 -11.54 8.65 -0.91
N SER A 71 -10.71 7.88 -1.60
CA SER A 71 -9.53 8.38 -2.31
C SER A 71 -9.27 7.53 -3.57
N PRO A 72 -10.13 7.63 -4.58
CA PRO A 72 -10.07 6.73 -5.75
C PRO A 72 -8.81 6.89 -6.59
N THR A 73 -8.05 7.96 -6.41
CA THR A 73 -6.79 8.18 -7.13
C THR A 73 -5.58 7.56 -6.42
N THR A 74 -5.76 7.04 -5.22
CA THR A 74 -4.68 6.38 -4.47
C THR A 74 -4.52 4.96 -5.00
N ASP A 75 -3.31 4.62 -5.46
CA ASP A 75 -3.00 3.27 -5.89
C ASP A 75 -2.87 2.33 -4.68
N VAL A 76 -3.08 1.04 -4.89
CA VAL A 76 -3.01 0.03 -3.83
C VAL A 76 -2.06 -1.08 -4.21
N ILE A 77 -1.16 -1.42 -3.28
CA ILE A 77 -0.33 -2.63 -3.35
C ILE A 77 -0.63 -3.47 -2.12
N PHE A 78 -1.01 -4.72 -2.35
CA PHE A 78 -1.20 -5.69 -1.27
C PHE A 78 0.06 -6.50 -1.04
N ILE A 79 0.35 -6.80 0.21
CA ILE A 79 1.39 -7.73 0.61
C ILE A 79 0.71 -8.92 1.27
N THR A 80 1.03 -10.13 0.83
CA THR A 80 0.40 -11.33 1.41
C THR A 80 1.29 -12.56 1.33
N GLY A 81 1.16 -13.43 2.33
CA GLY A 81 1.77 -14.75 2.31
C GLY A 81 0.83 -15.85 1.80
N PHE A 82 -0.41 -15.52 1.46
CA PHE A 82 -1.43 -16.51 1.11
C PHE A 82 -1.99 -16.26 -0.28
N SER A 83 -1.74 -17.18 -1.21
CA SER A 83 -2.16 -17.04 -2.61
C SER A 83 -3.68 -17.00 -2.80
N GLY A 84 -4.43 -17.76 -2.00
CA GLY A 84 -5.89 -17.74 -2.07
C GLY A 84 -6.49 -16.40 -1.69
N VAL A 85 -5.90 -15.77 -0.67
CA VAL A 85 -6.29 -14.43 -0.24
C VAL A 85 -5.91 -13.40 -1.28
N ALA A 86 -4.77 -13.59 -1.95
CA ALA A 86 -4.32 -12.71 -3.03
C ALA A 86 -5.30 -12.70 -4.21
N LEU A 87 -5.81 -13.87 -4.60
CA LEU A 87 -6.79 -13.96 -5.67
C LEU A 87 -8.08 -13.22 -5.33
N ARG A 88 -8.54 -13.34 -4.10
CA ARG A 88 -9.73 -12.65 -3.62
C ARG A 88 -9.53 -11.14 -3.60
N ALA A 89 -8.34 -10.70 -3.22
CA ALA A 89 -7.99 -9.28 -3.21
C ALA A 89 -8.03 -8.69 -4.61
N ARG A 90 -7.53 -9.41 -5.61
CA ARG A 90 -7.57 -8.96 -7.01
C ARG A 90 -8.99 -8.80 -7.52
N ALA A 91 -9.87 -9.69 -7.12
CA ALA A 91 -11.28 -9.61 -7.51
C ALA A 91 -11.98 -8.42 -6.87
N SER A 92 -11.53 -8.02 -5.66
CA SER A 92 -12.15 -6.94 -4.90
C SER A 92 -11.69 -5.54 -5.33
N VAL A 93 -10.43 -5.42 -5.77
CA VAL A 93 -9.85 -4.13 -6.19
C VAL A 93 -9.08 -4.37 -7.48
N ALA A 94 -9.72 -4.10 -8.61
CA ALA A 94 -9.25 -4.50 -9.93
C ALA A 94 -7.89 -3.93 -10.32
N SER A 95 -7.53 -2.74 -9.86
CA SER A 95 -6.27 -2.08 -10.22
C SER A 95 -5.13 -2.36 -9.24
N ALA A 96 -5.38 -3.11 -8.18
CA ALA A 96 -4.38 -3.36 -7.15
C ALA A 96 -3.31 -4.33 -7.62
N LYS A 97 -2.07 -4.06 -7.22
CA LYS A 97 -0.94 -4.99 -7.38
C LYS A 97 -0.83 -5.85 -6.13
N ILE A 98 -0.29 -7.05 -6.30
CA ILE A 98 -0.09 -7.97 -5.19
C ILE A 98 1.36 -8.46 -5.19
N LEU A 99 2.01 -8.32 -4.05
CA LEU A 99 3.34 -8.88 -3.81
C LEU A 99 3.22 -10.01 -2.80
N ALA A 100 3.52 -11.23 -3.25
CA ALA A 100 3.45 -12.41 -2.39
C ALA A 100 4.74 -12.56 -1.59
N LYS A 101 4.61 -12.83 -0.30
CA LYS A 101 5.75 -13.15 0.56
C LYS A 101 6.23 -14.58 0.30
N PRO A 102 7.53 -14.86 0.32
CA PRO A 102 8.63 -13.90 0.45
C PRO A 102 8.88 -13.16 -0.86
N PHE A 103 9.19 -11.88 -0.78
CA PHE A 103 9.58 -11.07 -1.94
C PHE A 103 10.88 -10.34 -1.62
N HIS A 104 11.62 -9.96 -2.68
CA HIS A 104 12.79 -9.13 -2.50
C HIS A 104 12.36 -7.67 -2.33
N LEU A 105 13.03 -6.97 -1.44
CA LEU A 105 12.77 -5.56 -1.22
C LEU A 105 12.89 -4.75 -2.52
N GLU A 106 13.83 -5.14 -3.38
CA GLU A 106 14.03 -4.52 -4.69
C GLU A 106 12.77 -4.58 -5.55
N ASP A 107 12.02 -5.68 -5.48
CA ASP A 107 10.79 -5.83 -6.26
C ASP A 107 9.73 -4.83 -5.80
N LEU A 108 9.62 -4.63 -4.49
CA LEU A 108 8.71 -3.63 -3.94
C LEU A 108 9.10 -2.22 -4.38
N VAL A 109 10.38 -1.89 -4.26
CA VAL A 109 10.89 -0.56 -4.64
C VAL A 109 10.64 -0.30 -6.12
N LEU A 110 10.86 -1.31 -6.97
CA LEU A 110 10.61 -1.18 -8.41
C LEU A 110 9.13 -0.93 -8.72
N GLU A 111 8.22 -1.61 -8.03
CA GLU A 111 6.79 -1.37 -8.23
C GLU A 111 6.38 0.04 -7.81
N VAL A 112 6.93 0.52 -6.70
CA VAL A 112 6.66 1.88 -6.22
C VAL A 112 7.22 2.91 -7.19
N GLU A 113 8.44 2.70 -7.70
CA GLU A 113 9.05 3.59 -8.69
C GLU A 113 8.24 3.66 -9.97
N ARG A 114 7.67 2.54 -10.37
CA ARG A 114 6.82 2.47 -11.57
C ARG A 114 5.58 3.35 -11.39
N LEU A 115 4.94 3.29 -10.23
CA LEU A 115 3.78 4.12 -9.92
C LEU A 115 4.16 5.60 -9.85
N PHE A 116 5.28 5.90 -9.23
CA PHE A 116 5.79 7.28 -9.15
C PHE A 116 6.06 7.86 -10.54
N THR A 117 6.73 7.08 -11.40
CA THR A 117 7.05 7.49 -12.77
C THR A 117 5.78 7.73 -13.59
N LYS A 118 4.81 6.83 -13.47
CA LYS A 118 3.53 6.97 -14.16
C LYS A 118 2.82 8.26 -13.76
N GLU A 119 2.83 8.60 -12.48
CA GLU A 119 2.21 9.81 -11.98
C GLU A 119 2.92 11.07 -12.48
N CYS A 120 4.26 11.04 -12.52
CA CYS A 120 5.03 12.15 -13.06
C CYS A 120 4.74 12.38 -14.54
N PHE A 121 4.69 11.32 -15.34
CA PHE A 121 4.34 11.45 -16.76
C PHE A 121 2.90 11.91 -16.95
N GLY A 122 1.99 11.46 -16.10
CA GLY A 122 0.61 11.92 -16.14
C GLY A 122 0.47 13.42 -15.91
N LYS A 123 1.31 13.98 -15.07
CA LYS A 123 1.31 15.43 -14.78
C LYS A 123 1.88 16.25 -15.92
N LEU A 124 2.69 15.67 -16.78
CA LEU A 124 3.29 16.37 -17.91
C LEU A 124 2.34 16.49 -19.09
N LYS A 125 1.26 15.77 -19.07
CA LYS A 125 0.23 15.87 -20.10
C LYS A 125 -0.78 16.93 -19.73
#